data_f4fe21b876fc140a9c77db5ad096260d
#
_entry.id   f4fe21b876fc140a9c77db5ad096260d
#
_cell.length_a   1.000
_cell.length_b   1.000
_cell.length_c   1.000
_cell.angle_alpha   90.00
_cell.angle_beta   90.00
_cell.angle_gamma   90.00
#
_symmetry.space_group_name_H-M   'P 1'
#
loop_
_entity.id
_entity.type
_entity.pdbx_description
1 polymer ?
#
loop_
_entity_poly.entity_id
_entity_poly.type
_entity_poly.pdbx_seq_one_letter_code
_entity_poly.pdbx_strand_id
1 'polypeptide(L)'
;MMMYLIAAIVVLCLVIALVLLLPSSDKKQKKDAQYRFELFADGGRRITFGNPFNGFLVYGGAESGKTKSIGKPLLEQFVKNRFAGFIYDYKDFDLTRTAYNLVKKNQYPYKFYYISFVDMERTHRTNPIAPAVV
;
A
#
# COMPACT_ATOMS: atom_id res chain seq x y z
N MET A 1 40.34 22.96 37.05
CA MET A 1 39.16 23.53 36.41
C MET A 1 39.08 23.15 34.92
N MET A 2 40.14 23.33 34.15
CA MET A 2 40.18 23.01 32.68
C MET A 2 39.94 21.52 32.36
N MET A 3 40.43 20.61 33.19
CA MET A 3 40.27 19.15 33.00
C MET A 3 38.78 18.67 33.11
N TYR A 4 38.02 19.28 34.01
CA TYR A 4 36.59 19.00 34.12
C TYR A 4 35.76 19.54 32.95
N LEU A 5 36.17 20.64 32.35
CA LEU A 5 35.54 21.23 31.18
C LEU A 5 35.73 20.36 29.95
N ILE A 6 36.91 19.82 29.74
CA ILE A 6 37.23 18.89 28.65
C ILE A 6 36.43 17.56 28.84
N ALA A 7 36.38 17.03 30.05
CA ALA A 7 35.58 15.83 30.33
C ALA A 7 34.09 16.04 30.02
N ALA A 8 33.52 17.21 30.40
CA ALA A 8 32.12 17.52 30.14
C ALA A 8 31.84 17.61 28.63
N ILE A 9 32.72 18.19 27.82
CA ILE A 9 32.57 18.28 26.36
C ILE A 9 32.62 16.88 25.74
N VAL A 10 33.52 16.02 26.15
CA VAL A 10 33.63 14.64 25.66
C VAL A 10 32.35 13.86 25.95
N VAL A 11 31.83 13.94 27.16
CA VAL A 11 30.58 13.28 27.54
C VAL A 11 29.40 13.80 26.72
N LEU A 12 29.31 15.12 26.50
CA LEU A 12 28.27 15.72 25.69
C LEU A 12 28.33 15.23 24.22
N CYS A 13 29.54 15.17 23.63
CA CYS A 13 29.73 14.64 22.28
C CYS A 13 29.34 13.17 22.17
N LEU A 14 29.66 12.34 23.18
CA LEU A 14 29.27 10.93 23.22
C LEU A 14 27.74 10.77 23.30
N VAL A 15 27.07 11.58 24.11
CA VAL A 15 25.59 11.56 24.23
C VAL A 15 24.94 11.97 22.90
N ILE A 16 25.45 13.02 22.24
CA ILE A 16 24.93 13.46 20.93
C ILE A 16 25.16 12.36 19.87
N ALA A 17 26.34 11.76 19.83
CA ALA A 17 26.62 10.64 18.92
C ALA A 17 25.71 9.45 19.16
N LEU A 18 25.45 9.10 20.42
CA LEU A 18 24.52 8.02 20.79
C LEU A 18 23.09 8.32 20.33
N VAL A 19 22.61 9.56 20.52
CA VAL A 19 21.25 9.98 20.08
C VAL A 19 21.13 9.93 18.57
N LEU A 20 22.18 10.32 17.82
CA LEU A 20 22.18 10.27 16.35
C LEU A 20 22.27 8.85 15.78
N LEU A 21 22.82 7.90 16.55
CA LEU A 21 22.91 6.48 16.17
C LEU A 21 21.65 5.70 16.51
N LEU A 22 20.77 6.23 17.36
CA LEU A 22 19.48 5.59 17.64
C LEU A 22 18.62 5.62 16.37
N PRO A 23 18.12 4.45 15.91
CA PRO A 23 17.25 4.41 14.75
C PRO A 23 15.99 5.22 15.03
N SER A 24 15.72 6.22 14.20
CA SER A 24 14.55 7.08 14.39
C SER A 24 13.27 6.23 14.39
N SER A 25 12.52 6.31 15.47
CA SER A 25 11.22 5.63 15.66
C SER A 25 10.24 5.90 14.50
N ASP A 26 10.40 7.04 13.81
CA ASP A 26 9.55 7.47 12.70
C ASP A 26 9.55 6.52 11.49
N LYS A 27 10.68 5.87 11.18
CA LYS A 27 10.74 4.93 10.05
C LYS A 27 9.92 3.68 10.33
N LYS A 28 9.94 3.17 11.56
CA LYS A 28 9.17 2.01 11.98
C LYS A 28 7.68 2.34 12.01
N GLN A 29 7.28 3.48 12.57
CA GLN A 29 5.90 3.93 12.59
C GLN A 29 5.31 4.14 11.18
N LYS A 30 6.07 4.74 10.25
CA LYS A 30 5.63 4.90 8.85
C LYS A 30 5.46 3.56 8.15
N LYS A 31 6.36 2.60 8.38
CA LYS A 31 6.27 1.26 7.82
C LYS A 31 5.05 0.51 8.37
N ASP A 32 4.81 0.59 9.67
CA ASP A 32 3.65 -0.05 10.30
C ASP A 32 2.33 0.59 9.82
N ALA A 33 2.30 1.91 9.59
CA ALA A 33 1.16 2.61 9.03
C ALA A 33 0.85 2.19 7.58
N GLN A 34 1.87 1.95 6.76
CA GLN A 34 1.71 1.48 5.38
C GLN A 34 1.00 0.12 5.31
N TYR A 35 1.21 -0.74 6.30
CA TYR A 35 0.61 -2.08 6.36
C TYR A 35 -0.71 -2.13 7.13
N ARG A 36 -1.22 -0.99 7.57
CA ARG A 36 -2.50 -0.90 8.26
C ARG A 36 -3.61 -0.56 7.29
N PHE A 37 -4.62 -1.43 7.24
CA PHE A 37 -5.83 -1.25 6.44
C PHE A 37 -7.05 -1.14 7.33
N GLU A 38 -7.96 -0.28 6.96
CA GLU A 38 -9.15 0.01 7.76
C GLU A 38 -10.41 -0.15 6.91
N LEU A 39 -11.41 -0.80 7.49
CA LEU A 39 -12.76 -0.88 6.96
C LEU A 39 -13.73 -0.31 7.98
N PHE A 40 -14.80 0.27 7.50
CA PHE A 40 -15.87 0.78 8.35
C PHE A 40 -17.05 -0.17 8.29
N ALA A 41 -17.46 -0.69 9.46
CA ALA A 41 -18.67 -1.46 9.62
C ALA A 41 -19.84 -0.52 9.95
N ASP A 42 -21.07 -1.08 9.88
CA ASP A 42 -22.27 -0.36 10.27
C ASP A 42 -22.14 0.22 11.70
N GLY A 43 -22.70 1.39 11.91
CA GLY A 43 -22.57 2.13 13.18
C GLY A 43 -21.21 2.81 13.36
N GLY A 44 -20.41 2.97 12.28
CA GLY A 44 -19.15 3.72 12.33
C GLY A 44 -18.00 2.97 13.01
N ARG A 45 -18.17 1.68 13.31
CA ARG A 45 -17.09 0.88 13.91
C ARG A 45 -15.97 0.66 12.91
N ARG A 46 -14.73 0.90 13.36
CA ARG A 46 -13.52 0.70 12.57
C ARG A 46 -12.97 -0.71 12.81
N ILE A 47 -12.72 -1.42 11.73
CA ILE A 47 -12.05 -2.72 11.72
C ILE A 47 -10.68 -2.50 11.11
N THR A 48 -9.61 -2.78 11.86
CA THR A 48 -8.23 -2.56 11.44
C THR A 48 -7.53 -3.88 11.18
N PHE A 49 -6.85 -3.97 10.04
CA PHE A 49 -6.03 -5.10 9.64
C PHE A 49 -4.56 -4.69 9.63
N GLY A 50 -3.72 -5.40 10.37
CA GLY A 50 -2.31 -5.08 10.53
C GLY A 50 -1.36 -5.74 9.53
N ASN A 51 -1.85 -6.68 8.71
CA ASN A 51 -1.02 -7.38 7.73
C ASN A 51 -1.81 -7.70 6.45
N PRO A 52 -1.61 -6.93 5.37
CA PRO A 52 -2.31 -7.15 4.10
C PRO A 52 -1.88 -8.42 3.37
N PHE A 53 -0.77 -9.04 3.75
CA PHE A 53 -0.26 -10.26 3.13
C PHE A 53 -0.96 -11.54 3.60
N ASN A 54 -1.74 -11.47 4.67
CA ASN A 54 -2.50 -12.61 5.18
C ASN A 54 -3.73 -12.97 4.33
N GLY A 55 -4.00 -12.25 3.27
CA GLY A 55 -5.17 -12.45 2.44
C GLY A 55 -6.50 -12.14 3.15
N PHE A 56 -7.53 -11.84 2.37
CA PHE A 56 -8.87 -11.57 2.86
C PHE A 56 -9.86 -12.46 2.10
N LEU A 57 -10.64 -13.25 2.83
CA LEU A 57 -11.77 -13.96 2.27
C LEU A 57 -13.06 -13.19 2.57
N VAL A 58 -13.73 -12.74 1.52
CA VAL A 58 -15.01 -12.01 1.64
C VAL A 58 -16.12 -12.88 1.08
N TYR A 59 -17.00 -13.33 1.97
CA TYR A 59 -18.13 -14.18 1.61
C TYR A 59 -19.45 -13.41 1.69
N GLY A 60 -20.36 -13.70 0.76
CA GLY A 60 -21.70 -13.09 0.73
C GLY A 60 -22.38 -13.32 -0.61
N GLY A 61 -23.70 -13.30 -0.63
CA GLY A 61 -24.53 -13.47 -1.83
C GLY A 61 -24.31 -12.42 -2.92
N ALA A 62 -24.92 -12.60 -4.07
CA ALA A 62 -24.97 -11.58 -5.09
C ALA A 62 -25.57 -10.28 -4.53
N GLU A 63 -25.11 -9.13 -5.00
CA GLU A 63 -25.61 -7.80 -4.62
C GLU A 63 -25.50 -7.43 -3.12
N SER A 64 -24.84 -8.24 -2.30
CA SER A 64 -24.64 -7.96 -0.87
C SER A 64 -23.70 -6.78 -0.57
N GLY A 65 -23.30 -6.01 -1.56
CA GLY A 65 -22.47 -4.81 -1.38
C GLY A 65 -20.97 -5.09 -1.20
N LYS A 66 -20.48 -6.33 -1.33
CA LYS A 66 -19.06 -6.69 -1.12
C LYS A 66 -18.09 -5.77 -1.83
N THR A 67 -18.35 -5.53 -3.12
CA THR A 67 -17.47 -4.66 -3.93
C THR A 67 -17.47 -3.23 -3.44
N LYS A 68 -18.63 -2.69 -3.09
CA LYS A 68 -18.78 -1.29 -2.64
C LYS A 68 -18.24 -1.08 -1.23
N SER A 69 -18.55 -1.99 -0.31
CA SER A 69 -18.24 -1.81 1.12
C SER A 69 -16.84 -2.31 1.50
N ILE A 70 -16.26 -3.24 0.74
CA ILE A 70 -14.97 -3.85 1.06
C ILE A 70 -13.98 -3.69 -0.09
N GLY A 71 -14.34 -4.15 -1.30
CA GLY A 71 -13.40 -4.19 -2.43
C GLY A 71 -12.87 -2.83 -2.83
N LYS A 72 -13.76 -1.85 -3.07
CA LYS A 72 -13.32 -0.50 -3.48
C LYS A 72 -12.57 0.26 -2.37
N PRO A 73 -12.98 0.24 -1.09
CA PRO A 73 -12.20 0.85 0.00
C PRO A 73 -10.82 0.23 0.21
N LEU A 74 -10.70 -1.10 0.10
CA LEU A 74 -9.39 -1.77 0.17
C LEU A 74 -8.51 -1.40 -1.01
N LEU A 75 -9.06 -1.43 -2.24
CA LEU A 75 -8.34 -1.05 -3.44
C LEU A 75 -7.81 0.39 -3.36
N GLU A 76 -8.60 1.32 -2.85
CA GLU A 76 -8.17 2.69 -2.64
C GLU A 76 -6.98 2.77 -1.67
N GLN A 77 -7.01 2.03 -0.59
CA GLN A 77 -5.91 1.99 0.39
C GLN A 77 -4.66 1.32 -0.20
N PHE A 78 -4.80 0.23 -0.98
CA PHE A 78 -3.68 -0.40 -1.68
C PHE A 78 -2.99 0.58 -2.64
N VAL A 79 -3.76 1.31 -3.44
CA VAL A 79 -3.20 2.31 -4.37
C VAL A 79 -2.54 3.46 -3.63
N LYS A 80 -3.17 4.01 -2.58
CA LYS A 80 -2.59 5.08 -1.74
C LYS A 80 -1.27 4.66 -1.09
N ASN A 81 -1.20 3.43 -0.62
CA ASN A 81 -0.01 2.87 0.03
C ASN A 81 1.00 2.31 -0.98
N ARG A 82 0.78 2.52 -2.29
CA ARG A 82 1.69 2.14 -3.38
C ARG A 82 1.97 0.64 -3.48
N PHE A 83 0.98 -0.19 -3.14
CA PHE A 83 1.07 -1.62 -3.35
C PHE A 83 0.86 -1.95 -4.83
N ALA A 84 1.72 -2.80 -5.38
CA ALA A 84 1.48 -3.44 -6.66
C ALA A 84 0.59 -4.68 -6.49
N GLY A 85 -0.18 -5.02 -7.51
CA GLY A 85 -1.08 -6.17 -7.42
C GLY A 85 -1.72 -6.51 -8.76
N PHE A 86 -2.52 -7.55 -8.73
CA PHE A 86 -3.31 -8.03 -9.85
C PHE A 86 -4.80 -8.00 -9.47
N ILE A 87 -5.63 -7.54 -10.40
CA ILE A 87 -7.09 -7.49 -10.24
C ILE A 87 -7.70 -8.36 -11.32
N TYR A 88 -8.42 -9.41 -10.92
CA TYR A 88 -9.27 -10.17 -11.81
C TYR A 88 -10.68 -9.59 -11.75
N ASP A 89 -11.14 -9.00 -12.84
CA ASP A 89 -12.44 -8.37 -12.94
C ASP A 89 -13.25 -9.04 -14.05
N TYR A 90 -14.26 -9.81 -13.65
CA TYR A 90 -15.13 -10.50 -14.58
C TYR A 90 -16.39 -9.71 -14.94
N LYS A 91 -16.62 -8.57 -14.27
CA LYS A 91 -17.86 -7.81 -14.33
C LYS A 91 -17.64 -6.43 -14.95
N ASP A 92 -17.81 -6.31 -16.26
CA ASP A 92 -17.84 -5.05 -17.03
C ASP A 92 -16.82 -3.97 -16.64
N PHE A 93 -15.64 -4.40 -16.20
CA PHE A 93 -14.53 -3.50 -15.84
C PHE A 93 -14.81 -2.51 -14.70
N ASP A 94 -15.76 -2.79 -13.80
CA ASP A 94 -16.09 -1.88 -12.68
C ASP A 94 -14.90 -1.65 -11.75
N LEU A 95 -14.23 -2.72 -11.34
CA LEU A 95 -13.01 -2.63 -10.52
C LEU A 95 -11.82 -2.08 -11.33
N THR A 96 -11.68 -2.48 -12.58
CA THR A 96 -10.61 -2.01 -13.48
C THR A 96 -10.71 -0.50 -13.68
N ARG A 97 -11.90 0.01 -13.95
CA ARG A 97 -12.17 1.44 -14.13
C ARG A 97 -11.93 2.22 -12.83
N THR A 98 -12.36 1.64 -11.70
CA THR A 98 -12.12 2.20 -10.37
C THR A 98 -10.61 2.27 -10.08
N ALA A 99 -9.87 1.19 -10.32
CA ALA A 99 -8.42 1.14 -10.13
C ALA A 99 -7.69 2.18 -10.99
N TYR A 100 -8.04 2.29 -12.26
CA TYR A 100 -7.43 3.26 -13.16
C TYR A 100 -7.63 4.71 -12.68
N ASN A 101 -8.84 5.05 -12.24
CA ASN A 101 -9.15 6.38 -11.71
C ASN A 101 -8.37 6.66 -10.42
N LEU A 102 -8.24 5.66 -9.53
CA LEU A 102 -7.45 5.77 -8.30
C LEU A 102 -5.96 5.95 -8.58
N VAL A 103 -5.42 5.21 -9.55
CA VAL A 103 -4.03 5.33 -10.01
C VAL A 103 -3.74 6.75 -10.49
N LYS A 104 -4.63 7.32 -11.32
CA LYS A 104 -4.50 8.71 -11.78
C LYS A 104 -4.62 9.72 -10.64
N LYS A 105 -5.64 9.57 -9.80
CA LYS A 105 -5.92 10.50 -8.68
C LYS A 105 -4.76 10.56 -7.68
N ASN A 106 -4.15 9.41 -7.38
CA ASN A 106 -3.09 9.31 -6.37
C ASN A 106 -1.67 9.40 -6.96
N GLN A 107 -1.51 9.76 -8.23
CA GLN A 107 -0.21 9.84 -8.91
C GLN A 107 0.64 8.58 -8.64
N TYR A 108 0.02 7.42 -8.84
CA TYR A 108 0.65 6.14 -8.56
C TYR A 108 1.90 5.96 -9.45
N PRO A 109 3.07 5.60 -8.88
CA PRO A 109 4.34 5.69 -9.59
C PRO A 109 4.58 4.56 -10.61
N TYR A 110 3.79 3.50 -10.56
CA TYR A 110 4.00 2.33 -11.41
C TYR A 110 3.02 2.32 -12.58
N LYS A 111 3.36 1.57 -13.65
CA LYS A 111 2.53 1.43 -14.84
C LYS A 111 1.28 0.61 -14.53
N PHE A 112 0.18 1.03 -15.10
CA PHE A 112 -1.09 0.31 -15.08
C PHE A 112 -1.26 -0.45 -16.38
N TYR A 113 -1.41 -1.76 -16.29
CA TYR A 113 -1.67 -2.63 -17.43
C TYR A 113 -3.09 -3.18 -17.35
N TYR A 114 -3.71 -3.27 -18.49
CA TYR A 114 -5.06 -3.76 -18.65
C TYR A 114 -5.07 -4.83 -19.75
N ILE A 115 -5.56 -6.01 -19.41
CA ILE A 115 -5.67 -7.15 -20.33
C ILE A 115 -7.14 -7.52 -20.41
N SER A 116 -7.70 -7.44 -21.62
CA SER A 116 -9.07 -7.85 -21.92
C SER A 116 -9.07 -8.95 -22.97
N PHE A 117 -9.88 -9.96 -22.73
CA PHE A 117 -10.17 -11.01 -23.72
C PHE A 117 -11.40 -10.71 -24.58
N VAL A 118 -12.16 -9.68 -24.20
CA VAL A 118 -13.37 -9.24 -24.90
C VAL A 118 -13.09 -8.05 -25.80
N ASP A 119 -12.32 -7.08 -25.32
CA ASP A 119 -11.91 -5.88 -26.07
C ASP A 119 -10.45 -6.02 -26.50
N MET A 120 -10.25 -6.73 -27.60
CA MET A 120 -8.90 -7.03 -28.13
C MET A 120 -8.22 -5.81 -28.78
N GLU A 121 -8.95 -4.76 -29.09
CA GLU A 121 -8.38 -3.55 -29.71
C GLU A 121 -7.72 -2.64 -28.68
N ARG A 122 -8.26 -2.58 -27.46
CA ARG A 122 -7.80 -1.69 -26.39
C ARG A 122 -6.94 -2.39 -25.32
N THR A 123 -6.70 -3.69 -25.49
CA THR A 123 -5.93 -4.48 -24.52
C THR A 123 -4.44 -4.25 -24.65
N HIS A 124 -3.72 -4.20 -23.53
CA HIS A 124 -2.27 -4.30 -23.56
C HIS A 124 -1.87 -5.72 -23.95
N ARG A 125 -0.93 -5.82 -24.87
CA ARG A 125 -0.37 -7.10 -25.26
C ARG A 125 0.75 -7.50 -24.31
N THR A 126 0.76 -8.76 -23.90
CA THR A 126 1.83 -9.33 -23.09
C THR A 126 2.24 -10.67 -23.67
N ASN A 127 3.52 -10.95 -23.67
CA ASN A 127 4.05 -12.27 -24.00
C ASN A 127 4.68 -12.84 -22.72
N PRO A 128 3.97 -13.73 -22.00
CA PRO A 128 4.48 -14.30 -20.74
C PRO A 128 5.69 -15.21 -20.92
N ILE A 129 5.98 -15.62 -22.15
CA ILE A 129 7.13 -16.49 -22.49
C ILE A 129 8.22 -15.73 -23.27
N ALA A 130 8.12 -14.40 -23.37
CA ALA A 130 9.19 -13.64 -23.98
C ALA A 130 10.45 -13.78 -23.13
N PRO A 131 11.62 -14.16 -23.73
CA PRO A 131 12.86 -14.17 -22.98
C PRO A 131 13.11 -12.77 -22.43
N ALA A 132 13.45 -12.69 -21.14
CA ALA A 132 13.89 -11.43 -20.56
C ALA A 132 15.10 -10.96 -21.39
N VAL A 133 14.99 -9.77 -21.97
CA VAL A 133 16.15 -9.13 -22.59
C VAL A 133 17.05 -8.72 -21.42
N VAL A 134 18.10 -9.51 -21.21
CA VAL A 134 19.14 -9.27 -20.21
C VAL A 134 20.03 -8.13 -20.70
#